data_22d99053a457fcb5424275d1f73628fb
#
_entry.id   22d99053a457fcb5424275d1f73628fb
#
_cell.length_a   1.000
_cell.length_b   1.000
_cell.length_c   1.000
_cell.angle_alpha   90.00
_cell.angle_beta   90.00
_cell.angle_gamma   90.00
#
_symmetry.space_group_name_H-M   'P 1'
#
loop_
_entity.id
_entity.type
_entity.pdbx_description
1 polymer ?
#
loop_
_entity_poly.entity_id
_entity_poly.type
_entity_poly.pdbx_seq_one_letter_code
_entity_poly.pdbx_strand_id
1 'polypeptide(L)'
;MKRFARLLVAFSLCLTCLVGIVPQAMAASWNSSTILASSPATGEVIRNSADSKLGTEFGKKIDLNNTNVRSFRKYPGLYPTIARKVIDNAPYKTVEDVLNIPGLSEKQKEMLNANLDKFTLTTVDDTFNEGGDRYNNGYY
;
A
#
# COMPACT_ATOMS: atom_id res chain seq x y z
N MET A 1 81.48 -10.95 18.60
CA MET A 1 80.80 -10.19 17.52
C MET A 1 79.54 -10.89 17.00
N LYS A 2 79.51 -12.21 16.80
CA LYS A 2 78.37 -12.94 16.26
C LYS A 2 77.13 -12.93 17.17
N ARG A 3 77.24 -12.77 18.47
CA ARG A 3 76.10 -12.74 19.41
C ARG A 3 75.41 -11.40 19.46
N PHE A 4 76.13 -10.29 19.21
CA PHE A 4 75.54 -8.96 19.13
C PHE A 4 74.69 -8.76 17.86
N ALA A 5 75.16 -9.33 16.73
CA ALA A 5 74.38 -9.28 15.48
C ALA A 5 73.02 -9.99 15.57
N ARG A 6 72.94 -11.10 16.33
CA ARG A 6 71.68 -11.81 16.55
C ARG A 6 70.71 -11.05 17.45
N LEU A 7 71.21 -10.31 18.44
CA LEU A 7 70.41 -9.48 19.32
C LEU A 7 69.78 -8.28 18.59
N LEU A 8 70.56 -7.65 17.72
CA LEU A 8 70.07 -6.54 16.90
C LEU A 8 69.00 -6.95 15.88
N VAL A 9 69.13 -8.14 15.30
CA VAL A 9 68.13 -8.67 14.36
C VAL A 9 66.83 -9.01 15.11
N ALA A 10 66.92 -9.60 16.33
CA ALA A 10 65.75 -9.90 17.14
C ALA A 10 65.04 -8.62 17.61
N PHE A 11 65.81 -7.56 17.96
CA PHE A 11 65.21 -6.29 18.37
C PHE A 11 64.58 -5.53 17.21
N SER A 12 65.13 -5.63 15.99
CA SER A 12 64.56 -5.05 14.79
C SER A 12 63.25 -5.73 14.40
N LEU A 13 63.15 -7.05 14.56
CA LEU A 13 61.89 -7.76 14.28
C LEU A 13 60.79 -7.42 15.29
N CYS A 14 61.16 -7.17 16.57
CA CYS A 14 60.16 -6.76 17.57
C CYS A 14 59.64 -5.33 17.33
N LEU A 15 60.48 -4.45 16.81
CA LEU A 15 60.10 -3.05 16.61
C LEU A 15 59.11 -2.89 15.40
N THR A 16 59.18 -3.79 14.45
CA THR A 16 58.22 -3.79 13.31
C THR A 16 56.84 -4.31 13.71
N CYS A 17 56.70 -5.04 14.81
CA CYS A 17 55.40 -5.47 15.32
C CYS A 17 54.67 -4.38 16.10
N LEU A 18 55.37 -3.28 16.50
CA LEU A 18 54.77 -2.20 17.30
C LEU A 18 54.19 -1.06 16.43
N VAL A 19 54.60 -1.00 15.16
CA VAL A 19 53.90 -0.14 14.21
C VAL A 19 52.76 -0.96 13.61
N GLY A 20 51.65 -0.99 14.34
CA GLY A 20 50.44 -1.67 13.90
C GLY A 20 49.89 -1.09 12.60
N ILE A 21 50.36 -1.63 11.49
CA ILE A 21 49.58 -1.60 10.27
C ILE A 21 48.49 -2.64 10.48
N VAL A 22 47.44 -2.24 11.19
CA VAL A 22 46.19 -2.98 11.19
C VAL A 22 45.70 -2.94 9.76
N PRO A 23 45.63 -4.05 9.03
CA PRO A 23 44.83 -4.03 7.80
C PRO A 23 43.44 -3.63 8.29
N GLN A 24 42.94 -2.47 7.81
CA GLN A 24 41.54 -2.15 7.93
C GLN A 24 40.80 -3.28 7.23
N ALA A 25 40.42 -4.29 7.99
CA ALA A 25 39.37 -5.17 7.60
C ALA A 25 38.20 -4.21 7.32
N MET A 26 37.83 -4.07 6.05
CA MET A 26 36.56 -3.49 5.66
C MET A 26 35.52 -4.38 6.31
N ALA A 27 35.18 -4.05 7.58
CA ALA A 27 33.94 -4.46 8.14
C ALA A 27 32.90 -3.86 7.20
N ALA A 28 32.37 -4.67 6.32
CA ALA A 28 31.14 -4.37 5.61
C ALA A 28 30.12 -4.12 6.72
N SER A 29 30.01 -2.87 7.09
CA SER A 29 28.93 -2.38 7.91
C SER A 29 27.66 -2.68 7.11
N TRP A 30 26.99 -3.73 7.46
CA TRP A 30 25.63 -3.99 7.05
C TRP A 30 24.75 -3.00 7.79
N ASN A 31 24.89 -1.73 7.38
CA ASN A 31 23.99 -0.69 7.81
C ASN A 31 22.70 -0.90 7.02
N SER A 32 21.76 -1.60 7.63
CA SER A 32 20.38 -1.75 7.13
C SER A 32 19.66 -0.41 6.93
N SER A 33 20.31 0.70 7.23
CA SER A 33 19.78 2.05 7.10
C SER A 33 20.03 2.69 5.72
N THR A 34 20.81 2.07 4.83
CA THR A 34 21.05 2.65 3.50
C THR A 34 19.98 2.37 2.46
N ILE A 35 18.96 1.58 2.80
CA ILE A 35 17.84 1.32 1.87
C ILE A 35 16.86 2.51 1.80
N LEU A 36 16.91 3.44 2.77
CA LEU A 36 16.02 4.61 2.80
C LEU A 36 16.62 5.88 2.17
N ALA A 37 17.86 5.84 1.69
CA ALA A 37 18.53 7.03 1.17
C ALA A 37 18.55 7.14 -0.36
N SER A 38 17.80 6.32 -1.08
CA SER A 38 17.63 6.43 -2.54
C SER A 38 16.33 7.12 -2.91
N SER A 39 15.88 8.08 -2.13
CA SER A 39 14.91 9.02 -2.66
C SER A 39 15.64 9.98 -3.60
N PRO A 40 15.38 9.97 -4.90
CA PRO A 40 15.85 11.06 -5.74
C PRO A 40 15.26 12.35 -5.19
N ALA A 41 16.12 13.36 -5.01
CA ALA A 41 15.77 14.68 -4.49
C ALA A 41 14.90 15.52 -5.45
N THR A 42 14.20 14.89 -6.38
CA THR A 42 13.11 15.48 -7.14
C THR A 42 11.84 15.11 -6.37
N GLY A 43 11.26 16.07 -5.68
CA GLY A 43 10.09 15.93 -4.83
C GLY A 43 8.80 15.50 -5.57
N GLU A 44 8.90 14.54 -6.44
CA GLU A 44 7.77 13.82 -7.00
C GLU A 44 7.34 12.80 -5.94
N VAL A 45 6.44 13.25 -5.09
CA VAL A 45 5.69 12.33 -4.22
C VAL A 45 5.00 11.36 -5.15
N ILE A 46 5.50 10.12 -5.23
CA ILE A 46 4.81 9.02 -5.92
C ILE A 46 3.52 8.81 -5.14
N ARG A 47 2.48 9.56 -5.49
CA ARG A 47 1.14 9.37 -4.94
C ARG A 47 0.59 8.10 -5.56
N ASN A 48 0.33 7.13 -4.73
CA ASN A 48 -0.44 5.97 -5.12
C ASN A 48 -1.80 6.45 -5.63
N SER A 49 -2.30 5.86 -6.71
CA SER A 49 -3.62 6.19 -7.28
C SER A 49 -4.73 6.09 -6.23
N ALA A 50 -4.61 5.15 -5.29
CA ALA A 50 -5.50 4.99 -4.16
C ALA A 50 -5.49 6.21 -3.22
N ASP A 51 -4.31 6.74 -2.86
CA ASP A 51 -4.18 7.93 -2.00
C ASP A 51 -4.77 9.18 -2.66
N SER A 52 -4.58 9.32 -3.97
CA SER A 52 -5.17 10.40 -4.74
C SER A 52 -6.71 10.35 -4.71
N LYS A 53 -7.31 9.16 -4.77
CA LYS A 53 -8.76 8.97 -4.70
C LYS A 53 -9.34 9.23 -3.31
N LEU A 54 -8.61 8.91 -2.23
CA LEU A 54 -9.07 9.15 -0.87
C LEU A 54 -9.30 10.63 -0.55
N GLY A 55 -8.58 11.53 -1.23
CA GLY A 55 -8.78 12.98 -1.12
C GLY A 55 -9.99 13.54 -1.87
N THR A 56 -10.65 12.73 -2.69
CA THR A 56 -11.80 13.11 -3.52
C THR A 56 -13.13 12.73 -2.87
N GLU A 57 -14.23 12.86 -3.61
CA GLU A 57 -15.57 12.37 -3.21
C GLU A 57 -15.59 10.87 -2.91
N PHE A 58 -14.64 10.09 -3.46
CA PHE A 58 -14.45 8.68 -3.15
C PHE A 58 -14.29 8.42 -1.64
N GLY A 59 -13.49 9.23 -0.93
CA GLY A 59 -13.31 9.08 0.51
C GLY A 59 -14.53 9.43 1.35
N LYS A 60 -15.44 10.24 0.81
CA LYS A 60 -16.65 10.74 1.51
C LYS A 60 -17.89 9.93 1.17
N LYS A 61 -18.05 9.52 -0.08
CA LYS A 61 -19.21 8.79 -0.60
C LYS A 61 -18.85 7.35 -0.94
N ILE A 62 -19.83 6.52 -1.22
CA ILE A 62 -19.63 5.16 -1.75
C ILE A 62 -19.42 5.25 -3.26
N ASP A 63 -18.24 4.85 -3.72
CA ASP A 63 -17.97 4.69 -5.15
C ASP A 63 -18.49 3.34 -5.63
N LEU A 64 -19.51 3.38 -6.47
CA LEU A 64 -20.18 2.17 -6.96
C LEU A 64 -19.26 1.26 -7.78
N ASN A 65 -18.20 1.82 -8.39
CA ASN A 65 -17.28 1.05 -9.23
C ASN A 65 -16.10 0.42 -8.48
N ASN A 66 -15.71 0.99 -7.34
CA ASN A 66 -14.47 0.56 -6.66
C ASN A 66 -14.66 0.17 -5.19
N THR A 67 -15.78 0.55 -4.56
CA THR A 67 -15.97 0.34 -3.14
C THR A 67 -16.28 -1.13 -2.80
N ASN A 68 -15.78 -1.56 -1.65
CA ASN A 68 -16.03 -2.86 -1.05
C ASN A 68 -17.45 -2.92 -0.43
N VAL A 69 -18.04 -4.12 -0.40
CA VAL A 69 -19.36 -4.42 0.16
C VAL A 69 -19.55 -3.90 1.61
N ARG A 70 -18.48 -3.81 2.39
CA ARG A 70 -18.53 -3.32 3.79
C ARG A 70 -18.95 -1.87 3.91
N SER A 71 -18.62 -1.03 2.95
CA SER A 71 -18.93 0.40 2.99
C SER A 71 -20.43 0.67 3.03
N PHE A 72 -21.23 -0.24 2.46
CA PHE A 72 -22.68 -0.15 2.48
C PHE A 72 -23.30 -0.35 3.88
N ARG A 73 -22.53 -0.86 4.85
CA ARG A 73 -22.98 -0.98 6.26
C ARG A 73 -23.30 0.37 6.90
N LYS A 74 -22.72 1.44 6.39
CA LYS A 74 -22.99 2.81 6.88
C LYS A 74 -24.44 3.22 6.70
N TYR A 75 -25.16 2.58 5.76
CA TYR A 75 -26.52 2.94 5.39
C TYR A 75 -27.49 1.80 5.69
N PRO A 76 -28.44 1.99 6.60
CA PRO A 76 -29.39 0.96 6.98
C PRO A 76 -30.16 0.39 5.77
N GLY A 77 -30.25 -0.92 5.70
CA GLY A 77 -31.00 -1.62 4.65
C GLY A 77 -30.25 -1.87 3.34
N LEU A 78 -29.08 -1.26 3.10
CA LEU A 78 -28.31 -1.53 1.90
C LEU A 78 -27.45 -2.80 2.01
N TYR A 79 -26.97 -3.13 3.20
CA TYR A 79 -26.14 -4.31 3.44
C TYR A 79 -26.98 -5.48 3.97
N PRO A 80 -26.68 -6.75 3.62
CA PRO A 80 -25.69 -7.19 2.62
C PRO A 80 -26.25 -7.36 1.20
N THR A 81 -27.57 -7.55 1.07
CA THR A 81 -28.23 -8.02 -0.16
C THR A 81 -28.16 -7.02 -1.30
N ILE A 82 -28.51 -5.75 -1.03
CA ILE A 82 -28.46 -4.69 -2.04
C ILE A 82 -27.01 -4.40 -2.43
N ALA A 83 -26.13 -4.30 -1.45
CA ALA A 83 -24.71 -4.06 -1.64
C ALA A 83 -24.09 -5.08 -2.60
N ARG A 84 -24.39 -6.37 -2.42
CA ARG A 84 -23.90 -7.43 -3.30
C ARG A 84 -24.43 -7.26 -4.72
N LYS A 85 -25.74 -7.01 -4.90
CA LYS A 85 -26.30 -6.77 -6.23
C LYS A 85 -25.66 -5.57 -6.93
N VAL A 86 -25.37 -4.49 -6.18
CA VAL A 86 -24.69 -3.31 -6.72
C VAL A 86 -23.28 -3.68 -7.20
N ILE A 87 -22.54 -4.44 -6.44
CA ILE A 87 -21.17 -4.85 -6.80
C ILE A 87 -21.18 -5.81 -8.00
N ASP A 88 -22.10 -6.76 -8.02
CA ASP A 88 -22.22 -7.77 -9.08
C ASP A 88 -22.55 -7.15 -10.45
N ASN A 89 -23.23 -6.00 -10.47
CA ASN A 89 -23.64 -5.33 -11.70
C ASN A 89 -22.75 -4.13 -12.08
N ALA A 90 -21.66 -3.88 -11.35
CA ALA A 90 -20.68 -2.88 -11.75
C ALA A 90 -19.89 -3.36 -13.01
N PRO A 91 -19.32 -2.45 -13.83
CA PRO A 91 -19.25 -1.00 -13.62
C PRO A 91 -20.48 -0.22 -14.11
N TYR A 92 -20.73 0.91 -13.47
CA TYR A 92 -21.80 1.85 -13.80
C TYR A 92 -21.24 3.07 -14.54
N LYS A 93 -22.08 3.69 -15.38
CA LYS A 93 -21.77 4.93 -16.09
C LYS A 93 -22.37 6.15 -15.38
N THR A 94 -23.55 5.98 -14.79
CA THR A 94 -24.24 7.01 -13.99
C THR A 94 -24.65 6.43 -12.64
N VAL A 95 -24.85 7.29 -11.63
CA VAL A 95 -25.27 6.85 -10.30
C VAL A 95 -26.67 6.23 -10.36
N GLU A 96 -27.53 6.76 -11.22
CA GLU A 96 -28.90 6.32 -11.40
C GLU A 96 -29.02 4.91 -11.99
N ASP A 97 -27.98 4.42 -12.66
CA ASP A 97 -27.96 3.07 -13.24
C ASP A 97 -28.17 1.97 -12.19
N VAL A 98 -27.89 2.25 -10.92
CA VAL A 98 -28.13 1.28 -9.82
C VAL A 98 -29.63 0.95 -9.65
N LEU A 99 -30.53 1.80 -10.08
CA LEU A 99 -31.96 1.56 -10.01
C LEU A 99 -32.45 0.56 -11.07
N ASN A 100 -31.65 0.35 -12.12
CA ASN A 100 -31.92 -0.55 -13.23
C ASN A 100 -31.36 -1.97 -13.03
N ILE A 101 -30.76 -2.25 -11.88
CA ILE A 101 -30.20 -3.59 -11.57
C ILE A 101 -31.32 -4.64 -11.64
N PRO A 102 -31.11 -5.76 -12.37
CA PRO A 102 -32.09 -6.81 -12.45
C PRO A 102 -32.32 -7.50 -11.10
N GLY A 103 -33.57 -7.85 -10.82
CA GLY A 103 -33.92 -8.58 -9.60
C GLY A 103 -34.00 -7.71 -8.32
N LEU A 104 -34.04 -6.38 -8.45
CA LEU A 104 -34.37 -5.50 -7.33
C LEU A 104 -35.90 -5.53 -7.09
N SER A 105 -36.30 -5.62 -5.83
CA SER A 105 -37.68 -5.35 -5.43
C SER A 105 -37.95 -3.83 -5.40
N GLU A 106 -39.23 -3.43 -5.49
CA GLU A 106 -39.59 -2.01 -5.42
C GLU A 106 -39.07 -1.35 -4.15
N LYS A 107 -39.18 -2.05 -3.00
CA LYS A 107 -38.61 -1.57 -1.73
C LYS A 107 -37.11 -1.37 -1.79
N GLN A 108 -36.37 -2.24 -2.50
CA GLN A 108 -34.92 -2.10 -2.66
C GLN A 108 -34.57 -0.91 -3.57
N LYS A 109 -35.37 -0.67 -4.60
CA LYS A 109 -35.21 0.51 -5.45
C LYS A 109 -35.47 1.81 -4.69
N GLU A 110 -36.52 1.85 -3.87
CA GLU A 110 -36.79 2.99 -2.99
C GLU A 110 -35.62 3.28 -2.04
N MET A 111 -35.05 2.23 -1.43
CA MET A 111 -33.89 2.37 -0.55
C MET A 111 -32.66 2.90 -1.28
N LEU A 112 -32.40 2.43 -2.51
CA LEU A 112 -31.32 2.94 -3.34
C LEU A 112 -31.58 4.40 -3.72
N ASN A 113 -32.80 4.70 -4.18
CA ASN A 113 -33.18 6.07 -4.57
C ASN A 113 -33.06 7.07 -3.42
N ALA A 114 -33.41 6.67 -2.20
CA ALA A 114 -33.26 7.51 -1.00
C ALA A 114 -31.77 7.78 -0.60
N ASN A 115 -30.85 7.03 -1.17
CA ASN A 115 -29.43 7.14 -0.85
C ASN A 115 -28.56 7.52 -2.06
N LEU A 116 -29.13 7.93 -3.20
CA LEU A 116 -28.38 8.28 -4.40
C LEU A 116 -27.35 9.39 -4.13
N ASP A 117 -27.67 10.32 -3.24
CA ASP A 117 -26.77 11.42 -2.83
C ASP A 117 -25.51 10.95 -2.11
N LYS A 118 -25.52 9.72 -1.55
CA LYS A 118 -24.39 9.08 -0.86
C LYS A 118 -23.46 8.33 -1.82
N PHE A 119 -23.84 8.20 -3.08
CA PHE A 119 -23.06 7.48 -4.07
C PHE A 119 -22.26 8.43 -4.95
N THR A 120 -21.18 7.91 -5.48
CA THR A 120 -20.33 8.57 -6.48
C THR A 120 -19.81 7.53 -7.46
N LEU A 121 -19.24 8.00 -8.55
CA LEU A 121 -18.61 7.16 -9.55
C LEU A 121 -17.20 7.67 -9.84
N THR A 122 -16.25 6.76 -9.85
CA THR A 122 -14.92 7.01 -10.41
C THR A 122 -14.60 5.95 -11.46
N THR A 123 -13.54 6.16 -12.21
CA THR A 123 -13.02 5.13 -13.12
C THR A 123 -12.69 3.86 -12.34
N VAL A 124 -12.97 2.72 -12.95
CA VAL A 124 -12.57 1.41 -12.40
C VAL A 124 -11.06 1.41 -12.19
N ASP A 125 -10.63 0.92 -11.05
CA ASP A 125 -9.22 0.83 -10.68
C ASP A 125 -8.95 -0.59 -10.17
N ASP A 126 -8.05 -1.27 -10.83
CA ASP A 126 -7.74 -2.67 -10.56
C ASP A 126 -7.19 -2.86 -9.15
N THR A 127 -6.51 -1.86 -8.60
CA THR A 127 -6.00 -1.88 -7.22
C THR A 127 -7.10 -2.19 -6.18
N PHE A 128 -8.34 -1.78 -6.44
CA PHE A 128 -9.48 -2.02 -5.54
C PHE A 128 -10.33 -3.23 -5.93
N ASN A 129 -10.14 -3.78 -7.14
CA ASN A 129 -10.98 -4.84 -7.70
C ASN A 129 -10.27 -6.20 -7.82
N GLU A 130 -8.94 -6.23 -7.70
CA GLU A 130 -8.16 -7.46 -7.76
C GLU A 130 -8.54 -8.45 -6.64
N GLY A 131 -8.43 -9.74 -6.96
CA GLY A 131 -8.62 -10.81 -5.98
C GLY A 131 -10.03 -10.95 -5.40
N GLY A 132 -11.02 -10.27 -5.97
CA GLY A 132 -12.40 -10.29 -5.45
C GLY A 132 -12.57 -9.54 -4.13
N ASP A 133 -11.68 -8.64 -3.79
CA ASP A 133 -11.68 -7.88 -2.53
C ASP A 133 -12.95 -7.06 -2.30
N ARG A 134 -13.67 -6.72 -3.35
CA ARG A 134 -14.97 -6.02 -3.24
C ARG A 134 -16.02 -6.82 -2.48
N TYR A 135 -15.93 -8.16 -2.51
CA TYR A 135 -16.86 -9.06 -1.81
C TYR A 135 -16.39 -9.39 -0.40
N ASN A 136 -15.15 -9.08 -0.08
CA ASN A 136 -14.57 -9.39 1.21
C ASN A 136 -15.23 -8.57 2.31
N ASN A 137 -15.93 -9.25 3.20
CA ASN A 137 -16.59 -8.62 4.34
C ASN A 137 -15.66 -8.41 5.55
N GLY A 138 -14.38 -8.81 5.42
CA GLY A 138 -13.35 -8.64 6.44
C GLY A 138 -13.45 -9.61 7.62
N TYR A 139 -14.08 -10.74 7.44
CA TYR A 139 -14.00 -11.88 8.35
C TYR A 139 -13.05 -12.92 7.74
N TYR A 140 -11.95 -13.17 8.43
CA TYR A 140 -11.02 -14.26 8.18
C TYR A 140 -11.10 -15.24 9.34
#